data_dc15bfc8d00b2f24e9533965575a372a
#
_entry.id   dc15bfc8d00b2f24e9533965575a372a
#
_cell.length_a   1.000
_cell.length_b   1.000
_cell.length_c   1.000
_cell.angle_alpha   90.00
_cell.angle_beta   90.00
_cell.angle_gamma   90.00
#
_symmetry.space_group_name_H-M   'P 1'
#
loop_
_entity.id
_entity.type
_entity.pdbx_description
1 polymer ?
#
loop_
_entity_poly.entity_id
_entity_poly.type
_entity_poly.pdbx_seq_one_letter_code
_entity_poly.pdbx_strand_id
1 'polypeptide(L)'
;MSRRWYFPPTSSPRFDGINAYEIDNKDSPLQTFVREVCQNSNDSAVERPMRIEFSKFVIDTKDLPDSENLRKTLEACSQETEKIDKNRDAYKRYQLRLKELNKPKLTMMRVSDFGTTGLSGSDSDISTTPWNSFTLGRGLSNKDASAGGSKGRGKDSINRMSRINTV
;
A
#
# COMPACT_ATOMS: atom_id res chain seq x y z
N MET A 1 5.12 22.94 1.66
CA MET A 1 3.81 22.33 1.30
C MET A 1 3.37 21.43 2.43
N SER A 2 2.14 21.56 2.90
CA SER A 2 1.56 20.68 3.92
C SER A 2 1.33 19.29 3.29
N ARG A 3 1.95 18.25 3.85
CA ARG A 3 1.71 16.86 3.42
C ARG A 3 0.34 16.43 3.91
N ARG A 4 -0.55 16.01 2.99
CA ARG A 4 -1.92 15.59 3.32
C ARG A 4 -2.20 14.22 2.71
N TRP A 5 -3.05 13.46 3.38
CA TRP A 5 -3.62 12.25 2.81
C TRP A 5 -4.59 12.62 1.70
N TYR A 6 -4.45 12.02 0.54
CA TYR A 6 -5.36 12.20 -0.57
C TYR A 6 -6.19 10.92 -0.77
N PHE A 7 -7.50 11.10 -0.74
CA PHE A 7 -8.46 10.04 -1.02
C PHE A 7 -9.15 10.39 -2.33
N PRO A 8 -8.80 9.73 -3.45
CA PRO A 8 -9.39 10.05 -4.74
C PRO A 8 -10.91 9.83 -4.70
N PRO A 9 -11.71 10.77 -5.23
CA PRO A 9 -13.15 10.60 -5.33
C PRO A 9 -13.45 9.41 -6.25
N THR A 10 -14.35 8.53 -5.80
CA THR A 10 -14.85 7.46 -6.65
C THR A 10 -16.11 7.94 -7.34
N SER A 11 -16.14 7.89 -8.67
CA SER A 11 -17.30 8.27 -9.49
C SER A 11 -18.45 7.25 -9.40
N SER A 12 -18.26 6.16 -8.69
CA SER A 12 -19.24 5.08 -8.53
C SER A 12 -19.04 4.40 -7.18
N PRO A 13 -20.09 4.06 -6.44
CA PRO A 13 -19.96 3.22 -5.26
C PRO A 13 -19.51 1.83 -5.72
N ARG A 14 -18.21 1.63 -5.82
CA ARG A 14 -17.65 0.31 -6.01
C ARG A 14 -17.65 -0.39 -4.68
N PHE A 15 -18.57 -1.29 -4.50
CA PHE A 15 -18.45 -2.36 -3.52
C PHE A 15 -17.45 -3.39 -4.08
N ASP A 16 -16.21 -2.97 -4.30
CA ASP A 16 -15.13 -3.89 -4.60
C ASP A 16 -14.98 -4.76 -3.38
N GLY A 17 -15.47 -5.98 -3.49
CA GLY A 17 -15.28 -6.98 -2.47
C GLY A 17 -13.79 -7.09 -2.18
N ILE A 18 -13.45 -6.95 -0.93
CA ILE A 18 -12.10 -7.04 -0.36
C ILE A 18 -11.41 -8.36 -0.75
N ASN A 19 -12.15 -9.28 -1.30
CA ASN A 19 -11.81 -10.68 -1.48
C ASN A 19 -10.87 -11.00 -2.65
N ALA A 20 -10.53 -10.05 -3.50
CA ALA A 20 -9.54 -10.30 -4.54
C ALA A 20 -8.13 -10.56 -3.99
N TYR A 21 -7.88 -10.22 -2.72
CA TYR A 21 -6.57 -10.33 -2.09
C TYR A 21 -6.41 -11.54 -1.16
N GLU A 22 -7.48 -12.21 -0.82
CA GLU A 22 -7.45 -13.31 0.16
C GLU A 22 -7.34 -14.70 -0.47
N ILE A 23 -7.56 -14.82 -1.77
CA ILE A 23 -7.98 -16.11 -2.34
C ILE A 23 -6.82 -16.99 -2.75
N ASP A 24 -5.59 -16.75 -2.78
CA ASP A 24 -4.65 -17.79 -3.28
C ASP A 24 -3.17 -17.68 -2.86
N ASN A 25 -2.85 -17.24 -1.68
CA ASN A 25 -1.46 -17.34 -1.26
C ASN A 25 -1.29 -18.40 -0.17
N LYS A 26 -0.78 -19.56 -0.56
CA LYS A 26 -0.22 -20.59 0.34
C LYS A 26 0.99 -20.02 1.12
N ASP A 27 1.60 -18.94 0.63
CA ASP A 27 2.73 -18.28 1.25
C ASP A 27 2.27 -17.31 2.36
N SER A 28 3.09 -17.14 3.38
CA SER A 28 2.83 -16.12 4.40
C SER A 28 2.85 -14.71 3.79
N PRO A 29 2.10 -13.76 4.34
CA PRO A 29 2.12 -12.37 3.85
C PRO A 29 3.53 -11.76 3.82
N LEU A 30 4.38 -12.10 4.79
CA LEU A 30 5.76 -11.64 4.86
C LEU A 30 6.61 -12.23 3.71
N GLN A 31 6.48 -13.52 3.42
CA GLN A 31 7.20 -14.14 2.30
C GLN A 31 6.79 -13.53 0.97
N THR A 32 5.49 -13.33 0.75
CA THR A 32 4.97 -12.66 -0.44
C THR A 32 5.53 -11.25 -0.56
N PHE A 33 5.50 -10.47 0.52
CA PHE A 33 6.03 -9.12 0.55
C PHE A 33 7.52 -9.07 0.17
N VAL A 34 8.36 -9.86 0.84
CA VAL A 34 9.81 -9.87 0.58
C VAL A 34 10.09 -10.29 -0.86
N ARG A 35 9.42 -11.33 -1.35
CA ARG A 35 9.59 -11.81 -2.72
C ARG A 35 9.23 -10.71 -3.74
N GLU A 36 8.08 -10.09 -3.59
CA GLU A 36 7.60 -9.06 -4.52
C GLU A 36 8.48 -7.81 -4.51
N VAL A 37 8.92 -7.35 -3.33
CA VAL A 37 9.86 -6.24 -3.22
C VAL A 37 11.17 -6.56 -3.91
N CYS A 38 11.79 -7.71 -3.59
CA CYS A 38 13.06 -8.11 -4.20
C CYS A 38 12.94 -8.30 -5.71
N GLN A 39 11.81 -8.86 -6.18
CA GLN A 39 11.56 -9.03 -7.61
C GLN A 39 11.42 -7.68 -8.32
N ASN A 40 10.64 -6.76 -7.78
CA ASN A 40 10.45 -5.44 -8.37
C ASN A 40 11.78 -4.67 -8.47
N SER A 41 12.58 -4.69 -7.40
CA SER A 41 13.90 -4.06 -7.42
C SER A 41 14.84 -4.73 -8.42
N ASN A 42 14.83 -6.06 -8.51
CA ASN A 42 15.65 -6.79 -9.49
C ASN A 42 15.24 -6.50 -10.94
N ASP A 43 13.93 -6.39 -11.20
CA ASP A 43 13.42 -6.08 -12.55
C ASP A 43 13.75 -4.65 -12.99
N SER A 44 13.94 -3.72 -12.04
CA SER A 44 14.32 -2.32 -12.27
C SER A 44 15.82 -2.06 -12.12
N ALA A 45 16.65 -3.10 -11.91
CA ALA A 45 18.07 -2.95 -11.67
C ALA A 45 18.80 -2.44 -12.93
N VAL A 46 19.58 -1.37 -12.76
CA VAL A 46 20.47 -0.79 -13.80
C VAL A 46 21.93 -1.06 -13.49
N GLU A 47 22.25 -1.40 -12.25
CA GLU A 47 23.59 -1.74 -11.79
C GLU A 47 23.60 -3.08 -11.07
N ARG A 48 24.74 -3.76 -11.09
CA ARG A 48 24.94 -5.02 -10.37
C ARG A 48 26.31 -5.04 -9.67
N PRO A 49 26.37 -5.46 -8.41
CA PRO A 49 25.23 -5.92 -7.59
C PRO A 49 24.30 -4.77 -7.19
N MET A 50 22.99 -4.97 -7.23
CA MET A 50 22.04 -4.07 -6.62
C MET A 50 21.97 -4.29 -5.11
N ARG A 51 21.51 -3.29 -4.34
CA ARG A 51 21.35 -3.36 -2.89
C ARG A 51 19.93 -3.04 -2.48
N ILE A 52 19.37 -3.87 -1.58
CA ILE A 52 18.07 -3.62 -0.95
C ILE A 52 18.28 -3.55 0.56
N GLU A 53 17.74 -2.52 1.19
CA GLU A 53 17.82 -2.31 2.63
C GLU A 53 16.42 -2.32 3.25
N PHE A 54 16.25 -3.12 4.30
CA PHE A 54 15.05 -3.14 5.14
C PHE A 54 15.40 -2.50 6.49
N SER A 55 14.80 -1.36 6.78
CA SER A 55 15.03 -0.62 8.03
C SER A 55 13.74 -0.53 8.84
N LYS A 56 13.83 -0.94 10.12
CA LYS A 56 12.73 -0.81 11.10
C LYS A 56 13.02 0.35 12.02
N PHE A 57 12.05 1.23 12.23
CA PHE A 57 12.16 2.36 13.16
C PHE A 57 10.81 2.65 13.80
N VAL A 58 10.82 3.50 14.82
CA VAL A 58 9.63 3.89 15.57
C VAL A 58 9.47 5.40 15.47
N ILE A 59 8.25 5.86 15.23
CA ILE A 59 7.88 7.28 15.26
C ILE A 59 6.80 7.51 16.32
N ASP A 60 6.69 8.72 16.82
CA ASP A 60 5.50 9.12 17.56
C ASP A 60 4.34 9.26 16.58
N THR A 61 3.15 8.78 16.96
CA THR A 61 1.98 8.80 16.06
C THR A 61 1.60 10.22 15.63
N LYS A 62 1.87 11.22 16.49
CA LYS A 62 1.67 12.64 16.16
C LYS A 62 2.56 13.13 15.01
N ASP A 63 3.70 12.48 14.78
CA ASP A 63 4.65 12.84 13.72
C ASP A 63 4.28 12.20 12.36
N LEU A 64 3.26 11.32 12.33
CA LEU A 64 2.71 10.83 11.09
C LEU A 64 2.03 12.00 10.35
N PRO A 65 2.44 12.32 9.12
CA PRO A 65 1.87 13.44 8.38
C PRO A 65 0.34 13.36 8.32
N ASP A 66 -0.35 14.46 8.68
CA ASP A 66 -1.82 14.59 8.60
C ASP A 66 -2.59 13.43 9.29
N SER A 67 -2.04 12.93 10.40
CA SER A 67 -2.57 11.77 11.13
C SER A 67 -4.01 11.98 11.59
N GLU A 68 -4.38 13.22 11.90
CA GLU A 68 -5.72 13.59 12.35
C GLU A 68 -6.76 13.42 11.22
N ASN A 69 -6.44 13.86 10.00
CA ASN A 69 -7.33 13.68 8.85
C ASN A 69 -7.46 12.20 8.47
N LEU A 70 -6.36 11.45 8.53
CA LEU A 70 -6.40 9.99 8.33
C LEU A 70 -7.32 9.33 9.36
N ARG A 71 -7.23 9.70 10.63
CA ARG A 71 -8.09 9.19 11.70
C ARG A 71 -9.56 9.49 11.41
N LYS A 72 -9.90 10.74 11.16
CA LYS A 72 -11.28 11.16 10.85
C LYS A 72 -11.86 10.41 9.65
N THR A 73 -11.06 10.20 8.63
CA THR A 73 -11.47 9.44 7.45
C THR A 73 -11.76 7.98 7.79
N LEU A 74 -10.87 7.34 8.56
CA LEU A 74 -11.09 5.95 9.00
C LEU A 74 -12.30 5.81 9.94
N GLU A 75 -12.54 6.79 10.81
CA GLU A 75 -13.73 6.85 11.67
C GLU A 75 -15.00 6.96 10.84
N ALA A 76 -15.04 7.85 9.86
CA ALA A 76 -16.17 7.99 8.96
C ALA A 76 -16.45 6.70 8.17
N CYS A 77 -15.41 6.08 7.61
CA CYS A 77 -15.52 4.80 6.92
C CYS A 77 -16.02 3.68 7.85
N SER A 78 -15.54 3.67 9.09
CA SER A 78 -15.99 2.69 10.09
C SER A 78 -17.46 2.86 10.41
N GLN A 79 -17.91 4.09 10.67
CA GLN A 79 -19.32 4.41 10.98
C GLN A 79 -20.25 4.04 9.83
N GLU A 80 -19.88 4.35 8.59
CA GLU A 80 -20.70 3.96 7.43
C GLU A 80 -20.75 2.43 7.26
N THR A 81 -19.66 1.75 7.50
CA THR A 81 -19.63 0.28 7.42
C THR A 81 -20.45 -0.37 8.54
N GLU A 82 -20.45 0.21 9.73
CA GLU A 82 -21.25 -0.27 10.87
C GLU A 82 -22.75 -0.18 10.59
N LYS A 83 -23.20 0.88 9.94
CA LYS A 83 -24.61 1.04 9.54
C LYS A 83 -25.09 -0.06 8.59
N ILE A 84 -24.19 -0.56 7.76
CA ILE A 84 -24.49 -1.64 6.81
C ILE A 84 -24.50 -2.98 7.53
N ASP A 85 -23.40 -3.32 8.18
CA ASP A 85 -23.23 -4.56 8.95
C ASP A 85 -21.96 -4.49 9.82
N LYS A 86 -22.13 -4.35 11.13
CA LYS A 86 -21.02 -4.29 12.08
C LYS A 86 -20.22 -5.60 12.21
N ASN A 87 -20.76 -6.72 11.74
CA ASN A 87 -20.05 -8.01 11.76
C ASN A 87 -19.19 -8.19 10.51
N ARG A 88 -19.31 -7.31 9.52
CA ARG A 88 -18.50 -7.37 8.31
C ARG A 88 -17.01 -7.24 8.61
N ASP A 89 -16.22 -7.96 7.85
CA ASP A 89 -14.76 -7.88 7.95
C ASP A 89 -14.23 -6.47 7.68
N ALA A 90 -14.90 -5.71 6.81
CA ALA A 90 -14.56 -4.32 6.56
C ALA A 90 -14.62 -3.47 7.83
N TYR A 91 -15.72 -3.55 8.61
CA TYR A 91 -15.83 -2.84 9.88
C TYR A 91 -14.73 -3.23 10.86
N LYS A 92 -14.50 -4.52 11.05
CA LYS A 92 -13.43 -5.03 11.93
C LYS A 92 -12.06 -4.51 11.53
N ARG A 93 -11.79 -4.42 10.22
CA ARG A 93 -10.51 -3.89 9.70
C ARG A 93 -10.35 -2.39 9.99
N TYR A 94 -11.39 -1.58 9.87
CA TYR A 94 -11.33 -0.17 10.25
C TYR A 94 -11.07 -0.01 11.75
N GLN A 95 -11.72 -0.80 12.59
CA GLN A 95 -11.48 -0.80 14.04
C GLN A 95 -10.03 -1.17 14.39
N LEU A 96 -9.45 -2.16 13.71
CA LEU A 96 -8.04 -2.52 13.91
C LEU A 96 -7.10 -1.38 13.51
N ARG A 97 -7.35 -0.69 12.39
CA ARG A 97 -6.54 0.46 11.95
C ARG A 97 -6.63 1.63 12.93
N LEU A 98 -7.82 1.95 13.39
CA LEU A 98 -8.03 2.98 14.40
C LEU A 98 -7.32 2.62 15.72
N LYS A 99 -7.38 1.36 16.13
CA LYS A 99 -6.63 0.87 17.30
C LYS A 99 -5.12 1.07 17.15
N GLU A 100 -4.56 0.83 15.97
CA GLU A 100 -3.13 1.09 15.71
C GLU A 100 -2.82 2.59 15.78
N LEU A 101 -3.61 3.46 15.13
CA LEU A 101 -3.42 4.92 15.15
C LEU A 101 -3.63 5.56 16.53
N ASN A 102 -4.30 4.89 17.45
CA ASN A 102 -4.46 5.36 18.83
C ASN A 102 -3.26 5.03 19.73
N LYS A 103 -2.29 4.28 19.25
CA LYS A 103 -1.05 4.05 19.99
C LYS A 103 -0.18 5.31 19.98
N PRO A 104 0.55 5.60 21.06
CA PRO A 104 1.44 6.76 21.10
C PRO A 104 2.59 6.66 20.09
N LYS A 105 2.96 5.44 19.73
CA LYS A 105 4.06 5.15 18.81
C LYS A 105 3.66 4.13 17.76
N LEU A 106 4.17 4.33 16.55
CA LEU A 106 4.01 3.42 15.42
C LEU A 106 5.37 2.84 15.02
N THR A 107 5.37 1.54 14.79
CA THR A 107 6.51 0.87 14.14
C THR A 107 6.38 1.02 12.64
N MET A 108 7.42 1.57 12.03
CA MET A 108 7.53 1.77 10.59
C MET A 108 8.59 0.84 10.00
N MET A 109 8.41 0.48 8.75
CA MET A 109 9.43 -0.19 7.96
C MET A 109 9.69 0.64 6.70
N ARG A 110 10.97 0.87 6.42
CA ARG A 110 11.43 1.47 5.17
C ARG A 110 12.15 0.40 4.37
N VAL A 111 11.78 0.28 3.12
CA VAL A 111 12.52 -0.49 2.13
C VAL A 111 13.15 0.50 1.16
N SER A 112 14.45 0.38 0.94
CA SER A 112 15.20 1.22 0.02
C SER A 112 15.97 0.33 -0.93
N ASP A 113 15.92 0.62 -2.21
CA ASP A 113 16.71 -0.03 -3.24
C ASP A 113 17.68 0.94 -3.90
N PHE A 114 18.81 0.42 -4.32
CA PHE A 114 19.93 1.18 -4.91
C PHE A 114 20.42 0.47 -6.16
N GLY A 115 20.82 1.24 -7.16
CA GLY A 115 21.21 0.69 -8.47
C GLY A 115 20.00 0.26 -9.30
N THR A 116 18.86 0.93 -9.11
CA THR A 116 17.60 0.70 -9.84
C THR A 116 17.17 1.99 -10.56
N THR A 117 16.23 1.88 -11.51
CA THR A 117 15.64 3.04 -12.18
C THR A 117 14.75 3.87 -11.26
N GLY A 118 14.32 3.31 -10.12
CA GLY A 118 13.27 3.90 -9.29
C GLY A 118 11.91 3.95 -9.98
N LEU A 119 11.00 4.73 -9.41
CA LEU A 119 9.66 4.99 -9.96
C LEU A 119 9.64 6.35 -10.63
N SER A 120 9.74 6.37 -11.96
CA SER A 120 9.63 7.59 -12.76
C SER A 120 8.16 8.00 -12.96
N GLY A 121 7.93 9.30 -13.14
CA GLY A 121 6.61 9.92 -13.31
C GLY A 121 6.24 10.86 -12.17
N SER A 122 5.07 11.47 -12.27
CA SER A 122 4.55 12.38 -11.26
C SER A 122 3.05 12.19 -11.06
N ASP A 123 2.50 12.74 -9.97
CA ASP A 123 1.06 12.71 -9.68
C ASP A 123 0.20 13.43 -10.72
N SER A 124 0.79 14.36 -11.48
CA SER A 124 0.12 15.12 -12.53
C SER A 124 0.08 14.38 -13.87
N ASP A 125 0.85 13.31 -14.04
CA ASP A 125 0.86 12.54 -15.27
C ASP A 125 -0.40 11.67 -15.38
N ILE A 126 -1.16 11.84 -16.45
CA ILE A 126 -2.30 10.97 -16.77
C ILE A 126 -1.84 9.68 -17.47
N SER A 127 -0.56 9.65 -17.87
CA SER A 127 0.04 8.52 -18.59
C SER A 127 0.36 7.33 -17.65
N THR A 128 0.54 6.16 -18.24
CA THR A 128 0.92 4.92 -17.53
C THR A 128 2.40 4.91 -17.15
N THR A 129 2.83 5.88 -16.33
CA THR A 129 4.18 5.90 -15.77
C THR A 129 4.34 4.83 -14.69
N PRO A 130 5.58 4.38 -14.36
CA PRO A 130 5.85 3.51 -13.23
C PRO A 130 5.28 4.04 -11.92
N TRP A 131 5.39 5.36 -11.66
CA TRP A 131 4.80 6.00 -10.49
C TRP A 131 3.27 5.85 -10.45
N ASN A 132 2.57 6.20 -11.53
CA ASN A 132 1.11 6.10 -11.58
C ASN A 132 0.63 4.66 -11.53
N SER A 133 1.34 3.74 -12.18
CA SER A 133 1.02 2.32 -12.09
C SER A 133 1.19 1.77 -10.68
N PHE A 134 2.15 2.29 -9.93
CA PHE A 134 2.36 1.89 -8.55
C PHE A 134 1.34 2.53 -7.59
N THR A 135 1.08 3.83 -7.71
CA THR A 135 0.24 4.58 -6.75
C THR A 135 -1.25 4.47 -7.06
N LEU A 136 -1.66 4.67 -8.30
CA LEU A 136 -3.05 4.81 -8.73
C LEU A 136 -3.58 3.59 -9.48
N GLY A 137 -2.71 2.90 -10.22
CA GLY A 137 -3.13 1.79 -11.07
C GLY A 137 -3.58 0.56 -10.26
N ARG A 138 -4.72 -0.02 -10.57
CA ARG A 138 -5.14 -1.32 -10.07
C ARG A 138 -5.12 -2.33 -11.20
N GLY A 139 -4.39 -3.44 -11.00
CA GLY A 139 -4.31 -4.50 -12.02
C GLY A 139 -3.56 -4.10 -13.30
N LEU A 140 -2.92 -2.94 -13.31
CA LEU A 140 -2.08 -2.49 -14.42
C LEU A 140 -0.63 -2.94 -14.16
N SER A 141 -0.02 -3.53 -15.16
CA SER A 141 1.40 -3.85 -15.20
C SER A 141 1.98 -3.17 -16.42
N ASN A 142 3.03 -2.37 -16.25
CA ASN A 142 3.79 -1.79 -17.36
C ASN A 142 4.86 -2.77 -17.88
N LYS A 143 4.82 -4.04 -17.42
CA LYS A 143 5.79 -5.05 -17.84
C LYS A 143 5.29 -5.75 -19.09
N ASP A 144 6.20 -5.98 -20.02
CA ASP A 144 5.95 -6.84 -21.18
C ASP A 144 5.56 -8.25 -20.73
N ALA A 145 4.77 -8.95 -21.54
CA ALA A 145 4.24 -10.29 -21.24
C ALA A 145 5.32 -11.35 -20.91
N SER A 146 6.60 -11.05 -21.18
CA SER A 146 7.76 -11.89 -20.89
C SER A 146 8.32 -11.70 -19.47
N ALA A 147 7.96 -10.62 -18.77
CA ALA A 147 8.41 -10.40 -17.40
C ALA A 147 7.49 -11.15 -16.42
N GLY A 148 8.05 -12.09 -15.68
CA GLY A 148 7.35 -13.05 -14.81
C GLY A 148 6.64 -12.45 -13.58
N GLY A 149 6.16 -11.21 -13.67
CA GLY A 149 5.41 -10.54 -12.62
C GLY A 149 3.92 -10.76 -12.75
N SER A 150 3.30 -11.30 -11.71
CA SER A 150 1.86 -11.56 -11.64
C SER A 150 1.03 -10.26 -11.71
N LYS A 151 0.57 -9.87 -12.88
CA LYS A 151 -0.62 -9.01 -13.13
C LYS A 151 -0.86 -7.84 -12.14
N GLY A 152 0.19 -7.09 -11.72
CA GLY A 152 0.02 -5.93 -10.85
C GLY A 152 -0.39 -6.24 -9.39
N ARG A 153 -0.31 -7.49 -8.96
CA ARG A 153 -0.68 -7.91 -7.59
C ARG A 153 0.42 -7.66 -6.56
N GLY A 154 1.66 -7.48 -6.98
CA GLY A 154 2.81 -7.36 -6.08
C GLY A 154 2.72 -6.17 -5.13
N LYS A 155 2.24 -5.02 -5.62
CA LYS A 155 2.07 -3.82 -4.80
C LYS A 155 1.06 -3.98 -3.64
N ASP A 156 0.07 -4.85 -3.81
CA ASP A 156 -0.91 -5.10 -2.76
C ASP A 156 -0.29 -5.80 -1.55
N SER A 157 0.81 -6.54 -1.76
CA SER A 157 1.56 -7.17 -0.67
C SER A 157 2.12 -6.14 0.31
N ILE A 158 2.53 -4.96 -0.18
CA ILE A 158 3.06 -3.86 0.63
C ILE A 158 1.96 -3.30 1.53
N ASN A 159 0.80 -3.00 0.95
CA ASN A 159 -0.36 -2.51 1.70
C ASN A 159 -0.82 -3.52 2.77
N ARG A 160 -0.78 -4.83 2.47
CA ARG A 160 -1.16 -5.89 3.41
C ARG A 160 -0.22 -6.00 4.61
N MET A 161 1.05 -5.63 4.47
CA MET A 161 2.00 -5.60 5.58
C MET A 161 1.79 -4.40 6.50
N SER A 162 1.17 -3.34 6.03
CA SER A 162 0.87 -2.16 6.82
C SER A 162 -0.38 -2.38 7.69
N ARG A 163 -0.24 -2.23 9.01
CA ARG A 163 -1.36 -2.37 9.95
C ARG A 163 -2.42 -1.28 9.79
N ILE A 164 -2.04 -0.14 9.25
CA ILE A 164 -2.97 0.95 8.91
C ILE A 164 -3.31 0.97 7.42
N ASN A 165 -2.80 0.00 6.65
CA ASN A 165 -3.01 -0.19 5.21
C ASN A 165 -2.65 1.05 4.39
N THR A 166 -1.53 1.67 4.74
CA THR A 166 -0.95 2.84 4.06
C THR A 166 0.53 2.61 3.83
N VAL A 167 1.07 3.19 2.78
CA VAL A 167 2.49 3.19 2.39
C VAL A 167 2.90 4.59 1.96
#